data_09861667f05cdabe27acf06af2eb3b9d
#
_entry.id   09861667f05cdabe27acf06af2eb3b9d
#
_cell.length_a   1.000
_cell.length_b   1.000
_cell.length_c   1.000
_cell.angle_alpha   90.00
_cell.angle_beta   90.00
_cell.angle_gamma   90.00
#
_symmetry.space_group_name_H-M   'P 1'
#
loop_
_entity.id
_entity.type
_entity.pdbx_description
1 polymer ?
#
loop_
_entity_poly.entity_id
_entity_poly.type
_entity_poly.pdbx_seq_one_letter_code
_entity_poly.pdbx_strand_id
1 'polypeptide(L)'
;MATLADNALATRADLSRFVQRVRVLWRGPTSGDYVRVPDGTVELVVRVTSTTCDVHALGPREHVVRKAPSEVPPDTLGIQFKPGGAYPFFGLPMSELAHRSLSIDTLWGKADGARLREALAEAPSSQARLRTLEAALVARLHRDDVYEPAAAYLVRRGIRLLTDAGELPRVADLARTLGVSERHLRRAFDDVLGMGPKSYARIVRFQRALQASTAQGARPDWGSIAAGAGYYDQAHLIADFRAVLGTTPGAWVRARAA
;
A
#
# COMPACT_ATOMS: atom_id res chain seq x y z
N MET A 1 -4.41 21.96 4.78
CA MET A 1 -4.27 20.55 4.33
C MET A 1 -5.43 19.77 4.92
N ALA A 2 -6.35 19.27 4.09
CA ALA A 2 -7.42 18.42 4.58
C ALA A 2 -6.80 17.12 5.12
N THR A 3 -6.83 16.95 6.41
CA THR A 3 -6.51 15.69 7.08
C THR A 3 -7.49 14.67 6.52
N LEU A 4 -6.99 13.65 5.83
CA LEU A 4 -7.75 12.47 5.51
C LEU A 4 -8.42 11.99 6.81
N ALA A 5 -9.72 12.13 6.92
CA ALA A 5 -10.45 11.48 7.98
C ALA A 5 -10.22 9.97 7.77
N ASP A 6 -9.28 9.42 8.51
CA ASP A 6 -9.06 7.98 8.63
C ASP A 6 -10.28 7.41 9.39
N ASN A 7 -11.46 7.47 8.76
CA ASN A 7 -12.59 6.69 9.19
C ASN A 7 -12.26 5.24 8.84
N ALA A 8 -11.53 4.59 9.74
CA ALA A 8 -11.30 3.17 9.71
C ALA A 8 -12.66 2.48 9.86
N LEU A 9 -13.32 2.27 8.73
CA LEU A 9 -14.52 1.44 8.68
C LEU A 9 -14.10 0.02 9.03
N ALA A 10 -14.84 -0.63 9.90
CA ALA A 10 -14.55 -2.01 10.30
C ALA A 10 -14.64 -2.92 9.07
N THR A 11 -13.56 -3.60 8.78
CA THR A 11 -13.50 -4.60 7.72
C THR A 11 -14.18 -5.90 8.19
N ARG A 12 -14.83 -6.61 7.26
CA ARG A 12 -15.37 -7.96 7.53
C ARG A 12 -14.29 -8.89 8.09
N ALA A 13 -14.66 -9.74 9.03
CA ALA A 13 -13.75 -10.69 9.69
C ALA A 13 -12.99 -11.57 8.67
N ASP A 14 -13.67 -12.02 7.61
CA ASP A 14 -13.10 -12.86 6.53
C ASP A 14 -11.92 -12.17 5.81
N LEU A 15 -11.95 -10.84 5.72
CA LEU A 15 -10.94 -10.02 5.04
C LEU A 15 -9.84 -9.52 5.97
N SER A 16 -10.02 -9.63 7.29
CA SER A 16 -9.11 -9.04 8.29
C SER A 16 -7.66 -9.53 8.19
N ARG A 17 -7.43 -10.75 7.71
CA ARG A 17 -6.09 -11.31 7.47
C ARG A 17 -5.37 -10.68 6.28
N PHE A 18 -6.11 -10.10 5.32
CA PHE A 18 -5.59 -9.55 4.07
C PHE A 18 -5.61 -8.03 4.03
N VAL A 19 -6.64 -7.43 4.63
CA VAL A 19 -6.88 -5.98 4.58
C VAL A 19 -6.24 -5.32 5.80
N GLN A 20 -5.48 -4.26 5.56
CA GLN A 20 -4.85 -3.44 6.58
C GLN A 20 -5.80 -2.35 7.04
N ARG A 21 -6.44 -1.67 6.10
CA ARG A 21 -7.41 -0.60 6.38
C ARG A 21 -8.30 -0.32 5.19
N VAL A 22 -9.45 0.26 5.49
CA VAL A 22 -10.37 0.85 4.53
C VAL A 22 -10.32 2.36 4.70
N ARG A 23 -10.26 3.10 3.59
CA ARG A 23 -10.27 4.55 3.58
C ARG A 23 -11.44 5.06 2.76
N VAL A 24 -12.22 5.96 3.30
CA VAL A 24 -13.08 6.83 2.49
C VAL A 24 -12.24 8.05 2.17
N LEU A 25 -11.73 8.10 0.95
CA LEU A 25 -10.91 9.19 0.49
C LEU A 25 -11.85 10.26 -0.08
N TRP A 26 -12.30 11.10 0.82
CA TRP A 26 -12.78 12.45 0.57
C TRP A 26 -14.15 12.69 -0.10
N ARG A 27 -14.83 13.72 0.43
CA ARG A 27 -15.93 14.49 -0.14
C ARG A 27 -15.61 15.99 0.03
N GLY A 28 -15.22 16.71 -1.03
CA GLY A 28 -15.04 18.16 -1.04
C GLY A 28 -13.81 18.64 -1.86
N PRO A 29 -13.69 19.92 -2.25
CA PRO A 29 -12.57 20.47 -3.00
C PRO A 29 -11.27 20.31 -2.21
N THR A 30 -10.31 19.57 -2.76
CA THR A 30 -8.96 19.49 -2.19
C THR A 30 -8.14 20.63 -2.74
N SER A 31 -7.64 21.49 -1.85
CA SER A 31 -6.74 22.57 -2.22
C SER A 31 -5.28 22.10 -2.44
N GLY A 32 -5.01 20.82 -2.41
CA GLY A 32 -3.63 20.31 -2.50
C GLY A 32 -3.49 18.98 -3.26
N ASP A 33 -2.27 18.68 -3.66
CA ASP A 33 -1.91 17.43 -4.33
C ASP A 33 -2.21 16.20 -3.46
N TYR A 34 -2.76 15.17 -4.07
CA TYR A 34 -2.77 13.85 -3.45
C TYR A 34 -1.37 13.27 -3.47
N VAL A 35 -0.86 12.88 -2.31
CA VAL A 35 0.48 12.30 -2.16
C VAL A 35 0.36 10.89 -1.60
N ARG A 36 0.70 9.88 -2.42
CA ARG A 36 0.85 8.50 -1.95
C ARG A 36 2.31 8.22 -1.65
N VAL A 37 2.60 8.07 -0.37
CA VAL A 37 3.92 7.68 0.13
C VAL A 37 4.07 6.17 0.02
N PRO A 38 5.22 5.65 -0.46
CA PRO A 38 5.47 4.22 -0.56
C PRO A 38 5.41 3.52 0.80
N ASP A 39 4.65 2.43 0.87
CA ASP A 39 4.46 1.61 2.07
C ASP A 39 4.55 0.09 1.78
N GLY A 40 4.89 -0.27 0.54
CA GLY A 40 4.99 -1.67 0.10
C GLY A 40 3.65 -2.39 -0.02
N THR A 41 2.54 -1.66 -0.05
CA THR A 41 1.20 -2.22 -0.10
C THR A 41 0.54 -2.05 -1.47
N VAL A 42 -0.44 -2.91 -1.74
CA VAL A 42 -1.38 -2.78 -2.86
C VAL A 42 -2.65 -2.11 -2.33
N GLU A 43 -3.27 -1.27 -3.15
CA GLU A 43 -4.53 -0.61 -2.82
C GLU A 43 -5.55 -0.82 -3.95
N LEU A 44 -6.76 -1.24 -3.61
CA LEU A 44 -7.90 -1.27 -4.53
C LEU A 44 -8.69 0.01 -4.34
N VAL A 45 -8.78 0.83 -5.40
CA VAL A 45 -9.39 2.16 -5.36
C VAL A 45 -10.63 2.18 -6.23
N VAL A 46 -11.74 2.58 -5.67
CA VAL A 46 -13.01 2.86 -6.34
C VAL A 46 -13.18 4.38 -6.44
N ARG A 47 -13.49 4.89 -7.62
CA ARG A 47 -13.80 6.29 -7.88
C ARG A 47 -15.15 6.38 -8.55
N VAL A 48 -16.06 7.11 -7.94
CA VAL A 48 -17.43 7.30 -8.46
C VAL A 48 -17.66 8.78 -8.70
N THR A 49 -18.08 9.11 -9.90
CA THR A 49 -18.59 10.44 -10.29
C THR A 49 -20.08 10.32 -10.61
N SER A 50 -20.71 11.40 -11.07
CA SER A 50 -22.09 11.38 -11.56
C SER A 50 -22.27 10.53 -12.83
N THR A 51 -21.19 10.25 -13.55
CA THR A 51 -21.25 9.58 -14.88
C THR A 51 -20.39 8.32 -14.97
N THR A 52 -19.44 8.13 -14.08
CA THR A 52 -18.47 7.01 -14.15
C THR A 52 -18.27 6.32 -12.82
N CYS A 53 -17.95 5.03 -12.88
CA CYS A 53 -17.45 4.26 -11.76
C CYS A 53 -16.21 3.49 -12.22
N ASP A 54 -15.05 3.86 -11.67
CA ASP A 54 -13.78 3.24 -11.98
C ASP A 54 -13.24 2.46 -10.79
N VAL A 55 -12.75 1.26 -11.05
CA VAL A 55 -12.11 0.41 -10.03
C VAL A 55 -10.74 -0.01 -10.53
N HIS A 56 -9.70 0.35 -9.76
CA HIS A 56 -8.31 0.08 -10.11
C HIS A 56 -7.53 -0.49 -8.93
N ALA A 57 -6.71 -1.50 -9.19
CA ALA A 57 -5.66 -1.91 -8.27
C ALA A 57 -4.40 -1.09 -8.52
N LEU A 58 -3.92 -0.44 -7.47
CA LEU A 58 -2.67 0.33 -7.47
C LEU A 58 -1.57 -0.54 -6.87
N GLY A 59 -0.58 -0.91 -7.68
CA GLY A 59 0.52 -1.76 -7.26
C GLY A 59 1.47 -1.10 -6.26
N PRO A 60 2.35 -1.92 -5.66
CA PRO A 60 3.37 -1.43 -4.75
C PRO A 60 4.38 -0.54 -5.50
N ARG A 61 4.93 0.44 -4.80
CA ARG A 61 5.84 1.44 -5.39
C ARG A 61 6.99 1.73 -4.45
N GLU A 62 8.12 2.11 -5.00
CA GLU A 62 9.32 2.52 -4.26
C GLU A 62 9.47 4.05 -4.17
N HIS A 63 8.70 4.79 -4.97
CA HIS A 63 8.74 6.25 -5.03
C HIS A 63 7.36 6.84 -4.78
N VAL A 64 7.34 8.08 -4.30
CA VAL A 64 6.11 8.85 -4.10
C VAL A 64 5.34 9.02 -5.40
N VAL A 65 4.03 8.93 -5.31
CA VAL A 65 3.13 9.35 -6.39
C VAL A 65 2.43 10.63 -5.96
N ARG A 66 2.54 11.64 -6.79
CA ARG A 66 1.80 12.91 -6.65
C ARG A 66 0.75 12.97 -7.74
N LYS A 67 -0.45 13.39 -7.38
CA LYS A 67 -1.54 13.60 -8.32
C LYS A 67 -2.12 14.98 -8.06
N ALA A 68 -2.22 15.78 -9.12
CA ALA A 68 -2.85 17.09 -9.05
C ALA A 68 -4.30 17.00 -8.55
N PRO A 69 -4.81 18.04 -7.91
CA PRO A 69 -6.21 18.15 -7.53
C PRO A 69 -7.11 17.98 -8.77
N SER A 70 -8.27 17.38 -8.58
CA SER A 70 -9.31 17.32 -9.62
C SER A 70 -10.31 18.44 -9.39
N GLU A 71 -10.76 19.10 -10.45
CA GLU A 71 -11.82 20.12 -10.37
C GLU A 71 -13.12 19.54 -9.80
N VAL A 72 -13.43 18.30 -10.17
CA VAL A 72 -14.55 17.53 -9.61
C VAL A 72 -13.98 16.25 -8.99
N PRO A 73 -13.70 16.26 -7.69
CA PRO A 73 -13.16 15.08 -7.06
C PRO A 73 -14.22 13.99 -6.99
N PRO A 74 -13.89 12.76 -7.45
CA PRO A 74 -14.80 11.63 -7.32
C PRO A 74 -14.94 11.22 -5.87
N ASP A 75 -16.11 10.68 -5.52
CA ASP A 75 -16.23 9.88 -4.29
C ASP A 75 -15.24 8.73 -4.38
N THR A 76 -14.26 8.71 -3.50
CA THR A 76 -13.18 7.73 -3.58
C THR A 76 -13.19 6.84 -2.33
N LEU A 77 -13.23 5.53 -2.56
CA LEU A 77 -13.08 4.50 -1.54
C LEU A 77 -11.81 3.71 -1.84
N GLY A 78 -10.99 3.44 -0.83
CA GLY A 78 -9.79 2.64 -0.95
C GLY A 78 -9.76 1.49 0.04
N ILE A 79 -9.42 0.28 -0.43
CA ILE A 79 -9.05 -0.85 0.42
C ILE A 79 -7.55 -1.06 0.27
N GLN A 80 -6.82 -0.85 1.36
CA GLN A 80 -5.39 -1.10 1.43
C GLN A 80 -5.15 -2.52 1.97
N PHE A 81 -4.47 -3.32 1.18
CA PHE A 81 -4.09 -4.66 1.59
C PHE A 81 -2.85 -4.65 2.49
N LYS A 82 -2.75 -5.61 3.38
CA LYS A 82 -1.51 -5.88 4.10
C LYS A 82 -0.41 -6.27 3.09
N PRO A 83 0.86 -6.02 3.39
CA PRO A 83 1.94 -6.51 2.53
C PRO A 83 1.80 -8.02 2.28
N GLY A 84 1.75 -8.42 1.00
CA GLY A 84 1.48 -9.79 0.59
C GLY A 84 0.03 -10.27 0.75
N GLY A 85 -0.91 -9.39 1.10
CA GLY A 85 -2.33 -9.73 1.27
C GLY A 85 -3.18 -9.62 0.00
N ALA A 86 -2.68 -8.99 -1.05
CA ALA A 86 -3.46 -8.72 -2.26
C ALA A 86 -3.53 -9.90 -3.24
N TYR A 87 -2.53 -10.76 -3.21
CA TYR A 87 -2.36 -11.84 -4.18
C TYR A 87 -3.62 -12.69 -4.42
N PRO A 88 -4.37 -13.15 -3.38
CA PRO A 88 -5.53 -14.03 -3.60
C PRO A 88 -6.66 -13.38 -4.40
N PHE A 89 -6.71 -12.05 -4.45
CA PHE A 89 -7.79 -11.31 -5.10
C PHE A 89 -7.53 -11.05 -6.58
N PHE A 90 -6.27 -11.10 -7.02
CA PHE A 90 -5.92 -10.67 -8.39
C PHE A 90 -5.44 -11.81 -9.29
N GLY A 91 -5.02 -12.94 -8.72
CA GLY A 91 -4.67 -14.14 -9.48
C GLY A 91 -3.45 -14.01 -10.40
N LEU A 92 -2.57 -13.03 -10.11
CA LEU A 92 -1.35 -12.78 -10.86
C LEU A 92 -0.18 -12.47 -9.91
N PRO A 93 1.08 -12.68 -10.33
CA PRO A 93 2.23 -12.24 -9.56
C PRO A 93 2.20 -10.73 -9.32
N MET A 94 2.48 -10.29 -8.10
CA MET A 94 2.44 -8.87 -7.76
C MET A 94 3.52 -8.06 -8.49
N SER A 95 4.55 -8.70 -9.02
CA SER A 95 5.53 -8.07 -9.93
C SER A 95 4.87 -7.50 -11.20
N GLU A 96 3.80 -8.11 -11.70
CA GLU A 96 3.05 -7.58 -12.86
C GLU A 96 2.24 -6.34 -12.53
N LEU A 97 1.89 -6.15 -11.26
CA LEU A 97 1.19 -4.96 -10.76
C LEU A 97 2.15 -3.88 -10.27
N ALA A 98 3.42 -4.21 -9.98
CA ALA A 98 4.42 -3.29 -9.45
C ALA A 98 4.56 -2.04 -10.31
N HIS A 99 4.54 -0.85 -9.67
CA HIS A 99 4.60 0.47 -10.32
C HIS A 99 3.45 0.78 -11.31
N ARG A 100 2.43 -0.07 -11.39
CA ARG A 100 1.31 0.04 -12.34
C ARG A 100 -0.01 0.31 -11.62
N SER A 101 -0.99 0.70 -12.42
CA SER A 101 -2.41 0.73 -12.07
C SER A 101 -3.15 -0.12 -13.09
N LEU A 102 -3.81 -1.18 -12.64
CA LEU A 102 -4.60 -2.06 -13.51
C LEU A 102 -6.08 -1.93 -13.19
N SER A 103 -6.92 -1.88 -14.24
CA SER A 103 -8.37 -1.87 -14.06
C SER A 103 -8.85 -3.21 -13.53
N ILE A 104 -9.99 -3.19 -12.84
CA ILE A 104 -10.61 -4.43 -12.36
C ILE A 104 -11.01 -5.35 -13.53
N ASP A 105 -11.30 -4.80 -14.71
CA ASP A 105 -11.59 -5.57 -15.91
C ASP A 105 -10.38 -6.37 -16.40
N THR A 106 -9.19 -5.81 -16.25
CA THR A 106 -7.93 -6.50 -16.56
C THR A 106 -7.68 -7.64 -15.59
N LEU A 107 -8.03 -7.45 -14.31
CA LEU A 107 -7.74 -8.40 -13.24
C LEU A 107 -8.79 -9.51 -13.12
N TRP A 108 -10.08 -9.17 -13.27
CA TRP A 108 -11.19 -10.11 -13.05
C TRP A 108 -11.92 -10.50 -14.34
N GLY A 109 -11.55 -9.89 -15.48
CA GLY A 109 -12.24 -10.01 -16.74
C GLY A 109 -13.38 -8.98 -16.88
N LYS A 110 -13.72 -8.68 -18.14
CA LYS A 110 -14.68 -7.62 -18.49
C LYS A 110 -16.06 -7.80 -17.84
N ALA A 111 -16.57 -9.04 -17.80
CA ALA A 111 -17.91 -9.32 -17.26
C ALA A 111 -17.98 -9.10 -15.74
N ASP A 112 -17.03 -9.63 -14.97
CA ASP A 112 -16.98 -9.48 -13.50
C ASP A 112 -16.68 -8.04 -13.12
N GLY A 113 -15.77 -7.38 -13.85
CA GLY A 113 -15.44 -5.97 -13.65
C GLY A 113 -16.63 -5.05 -13.91
N ALA A 114 -17.37 -5.26 -15.01
CA ALA A 114 -18.57 -4.48 -15.32
C ALA A 114 -19.65 -4.63 -14.25
N ARG A 115 -19.96 -5.88 -13.85
CA ARG A 115 -20.93 -6.14 -12.75
C ARG A 115 -20.56 -5.43 -11.45
N LEU A 116 -19.26 -5.46 -11.08
CA LEU A 116 -18.79 -4.79 -9.87
C LEU A 116 -18.97 -3.27 -9.98
N ARG A 117 -18.56 -2.66 -11.11
CA ARG A 117 -18.68 -1.21 -11.30
C ARG A 117 -20.14 -0.74 -11.30
N GLU A 118 -21.04 -1.48 -11.93
CA GLU A 118 -22.49 -1.20 -11.94
C GLU A 118 -23.04 -1.24 -10.51
N ALA A 119 -22.80 -2.29 -9.76
CA ALA A 119 -23.25 -2.41 -8.37
C ALA A 119 -22.67 -1.32 -7.44
N LEU A 120 -21.42 -0.88 -7.70
CA LEU A 120 -20.82 0.23 -6.95
C LEU A 120 -21.39 1.59 -7.34
N ALA A 121 -21.72 1.79 -8.62
CA ALA A 121 -22.35 3.03 -9.11
C ALA A 121 -23.75 3.20 -8.53
N GLU A 122 -24.54 2.12 -8.48
CA GLU A 122 -25.90 2.12 -7.94
C GLU A 122 -25.96 2.22 -6.40
N ALA A 123 -24.85 1.92 -5.71
CA ALA A 123 -24.85 1.94 -4.26
C ALA A 123 -25.06 3.37 -3.69
N PRO A 124 -26.05 3.58 -2.81
CA PRO A 124 -26.54 4.91 -2.41
C PRO A 124 -25.59 5.67 -1.49
N SER A 125 -24.56 5.03 -0.96
CA SER A 125 -23.63 5.64 0.00
C SER A 125 -22.25 4.98 -0.03
N SER A 126 -21.24 5.67 0.49
CA SER A 126 -19.87 5.11 0.63
C SER A 126 -19.87 3.83 1.50
N GLN A 127 -20.74 3.76 2.51
CA GLN A 127 -20.90 2.55 3.33
C GLN A 127 -21.51 1.39 2.53
N ALA A 128 -22.48 1.67 1.67
CA ALA A 128 -23.07 0.66 0.79
C ALA A 128 -22.03 0.18 -0.25
N ARG A 129 -21.27 1.11 -0.83
CA ARG A 129 -20.16 0.78 -1.75
C ARG A 129 -19.09 -0.08 -1.09
N LEU A 130 -18.75 0.24 0.17
CA LEU A 130 -17.81 -0.61 0.92
C LEU A 130 -18.35 -2.03 1.08
N ARG A 131 -19.60 -2.19 1.52
CA ARG A 131 -20.21 -3.53 1.66
C ARG A 131 -20.23 -4.31 0.33
N THR A 132 -20.56 -3.64 -0.77
CA THR A 132 -20.55 -4.23 -2.12
C THR A 132 -19.12 -4.70 -2.49
N LEU A 133 -18.11 -3.86 -2.25
CA LEU A 133 -16.72 -4.18 -2.56
C LEU A 133 -16.19 -5.32 -1.68
N GLU A 134 -16.48 -5.31 -0.38
CA GLU A 134 -16.11 -6.40 0.54
C GLU A 134 -16.79 -7.72 0.17
N ALA A 135 -18.08 -7.68 -0.20
CA ALA A 135 -18.78 -8.88 -0.67
C ALA A 135 -18.15 -9.45 -1.94
N ALA A 136 -17.76 -8.61 -2.89
CA ALA A 136 -17.06 -9.04 -4.10
C ALA A 136 -15.69 -9.64 -3.79
N LEU A 137 -14.92 -9.06 -2.85
CA LEU A 137 -13.64 -9.62 -2.42
C LEU A 137 -13.82 -10.98 -1.72
N VAL A 138 -14.83 -11.12 -0.84
CA VAL A 138 -15.13 -12.40 -0.20
C VAL A 138 -15.55 -13.44 -1.23
N ALA A 139 -16.42 -13.07 -2.18
CA ALA A 139 -16.80 -13.98 -3.28
C ALA A 139 -15.57 -14.43 -4.09
N ARG A 140 -14.60 -13.53 -4.28
CA ARG A 140 -13.34 -13.88 -4.97
C ARG A 140 -12.52 -14.90 -4.19
N LEU A 141 -12.48 -14.82 -2.85
CA LEU A 141 -11.76 -15.79 -2.00
C LEU A 141 -12.39 -17.21 -2.00
N HIS A 142 -13.67 -17.32 -2.35
CA HIS A 142 -14.37 -18.61 -2.41
C HIS A 142 -14.39 -19.24 -3.80
N ARG A 143 -13.69 -18.66 -4.77
CA ARG A 143 -13.55 -19.28 -6.09
C ARG A 143 -12.53 -20.42 -6.04
N ASP A 144 -12.80 -21.48 -6.79
CA ASP A 144 -11.90 -22.65 -6.86
C ASP A 144 -10.54 -22.33 -7.52
N ASP A 145 -10.45 -21.20 -8.24
CA ASP A 145 -9.24 -20.72 -8.91
C ASP A 145 -8.35 -19.82 -8.07
N VAL A 146 -8.67 -19.62 -6.77
CA VAL A 146 -7.85 -18.84 -5.87
C VAL A 146 -6.59 -19.61 -5.49
N TYR A 147 -5.50 -19.19 -6.06
CA TYR A 147 -4.20 -19.76 -5.76
C TYR A 147 -3.45 -18.92 -4.73
N GLU A 148 -3.24 -19.46 -3.52
CA GLU A 148 -2.28 -18.91 -2.56
C GLU A 148 -0.93 -19.58 -2.76
N PRO A 149 0.10 -18.88 -3.29
CA PRO A 149 1.39 -19.49 -3.57
C PRO A 149 2.04 -19.99 -2.29
N ALA A 150 2.72 -21.12 -2.35
CA ALA A 150 3.53 -21.63 -1.23
C ALA A 150 4.51 -20.58 -0.71
N ALA A 151 5.00 -19.70 -1.58
CA ALA A 151 5.83 -18.56 -1.26
C ALA A 151 5.16 -17.52 -0.35
N ALA A 152 3.82 -17.44 -0.30
CA ALA A 152 3.12 -16.44 0.51
C ALA A 152 3.41 -16.61 2.01
N TYR A 153 3.50 -17.84 2.51
CA TYR A 153 3.88 -18.11 3.90
C TYR A 153 5.33 -17.68 4.21
N LEU A 154 6.25 -18.02 3.29
CA LEU A 154 7.67 -17.60 3.39
C LEU A 154 7.79 -16.08 3.46
N VAL A 155 7.09 -15.37 2.54
CA VAL A 155 7.13 -13.92 2.46
C VAL A 155 6.50 -13.29 3.70
N ARG A 156 5.37 -13.79 4.20
CA ARG A 156 4.77 -13.29 5.45
C ARG A 156 5.70 -13.44 6.65
N ARG A 157 6.47 -14.54 6.74
CA ARG A 157 7.51 -14.68 7.76
C ARG A 157 8.63 -13.68 7.57
N GLY A 158 9.10 -13.48 6.32
CA GLY A 158 10.13 -12.50 5.99
C GLY A 158 9.71 -11.07 6.31
N ILE A 159 8.46 -10.70 5.99
CA ILE A 159 7.88 -9.41 6.35
C ILE A 159 7.94 -9.19 7.87
N ARG A 160 7.48 -10.16 8.67
CA ARG A 160 7.51 -10.07 10.14
C ARG A 160 8.93 -9.86 10.65
N LEU A 161 9.89 -10.65 10.18
CA LEU A 161 11.29 -10.49 10.57
C LEU A 161 11.86 -9.10 10.22
N LEU A 162 11.38 -8.48 9.14
CA LEU A 162 11.79 -7.12 8.76
C LEU A 162 11.04 -6.03 9.55
N THR A 163 9.76 -6.23 9.87
CA THR A 163 8.96 -5.22 10.58
C THR A 163 9.18 -5.23 12.08
N ASP A 164 9.41 -6.39 12.67
CA ASP A 164 9.51 -6.54 14.12
C ASP A 164 10.96 -6.40 14.64
N ALA A 165 11.97 -6.50 13.75
CA ALA A 165 13.36 -6.33 14.11
C ALA A 165 13.67 -4.89 14.52
N GLY A 166 14.44 -4.69 15.59
CA GLY A 166 15.00 -3.38 15.92
C GLY A 166 15.98 -2.91 14.84
N GLU A 167 16.98 -3.73 14.55
CA GLU A 167 17.89 -3.56 13.42
C GLU A 167 17.48 -4.44 12.23
N LEU A 168 17.41 -3.85 11.03
CA LEU A 168 17.00 -4.58 9.84
C LEU A 168 18.09 -5.58 9.41
N PRO A 169 17.76 -6.88 9.29
CA PRO A 169 18.73 -7.89 8.88
C PRO A 169 19.15 -7.68 7.42
N ARG A 170 20.38 -8.08 7.11
CA ARG A 170 20.81 -8.20 5.71
C ARG A 170 20.01 -9.29 5.00
N VAL A 171 19.84 -9.17 3.68
CA VAL A 171 19.05 -10.14 2.89
C VAL A 171 19.61 -11.55 3.02
N ALA A 172 20.95 -11.71 3.09
CA ALA A 172 21.59 -13.00 3.31
C ALA A 172 21.24 -13.63 4.66
N ASP A 173 21.19 -12.82 5.71
CA ASP A 173 20.84 -13.29 7.06
C ASP A 173 19.35 -13.64 7.14
N LEU A 174 18.49 -12.82 6.53
CA LEU A 174 17.06 -13.11 6.39
C LEU A 174 16.81 -14.43 5.67
N ALA A 175 17.50 -14.66 4.55
CA ALA A 175 17.40 -15.91 3.78
C ALA A 175 17.84 -17.11 4.61
N ARG A 176 18.96 -17.00 5.33
CA ARG A 176 19.48 -18.03 6.24
C ARG A 176 18.48 -18.36 7.36
N THR A 177 17.92 -17.34 8.01
CA THR A 177 16.89 -17.50 9.06
C THR A 177 15.62 -18.19 8.55
N LEU A 178 15.28 -17.95 7.29
CA LEU A 178 14.12 -18.56 6.65
C LEU A 178 14.40 -19.94 6.03
N GLY A 179 15.67 -20.40 6.03
CA GLY A 179 16.07 -21.71 5.49
C GLY A 179 16.02 -21.78 3.96
N VAL A 180 16.22 -20.66 3.25
CA VAL A 180 16.17 -20.59 1.78
C VAL A 180 17.38 -19.86 1.21
N SER A 181 17.63 -20.03 -0.11
CA SER A 181 18.63 -19.22 -0.80
C SER A 181 18.14 -17.77 -1.00
N GLU A 182 19.07 -16.81 -1.09
CA GLU A 182 18.72 -15.42 -1.41
C GLU A 182 17.95 -15.30 -2.75
N ARG A 183 18.32 -16.11 -3.75
CA ARG A 183 17.64 -16.13 -5.05
C ARG A 183 16.18 -16.55 -4.89
N HIS A 184 15.91 -17.59 -4.11
CA HIS A 184 14.55 -18.05 -3.82
C HIS A 184 13.77 -16.97 -3.06
N LEU A 185 14.38 -16.38 -2.03
CA LEU A 185 13.76 -15.30 -1.25
C LEU A 185 13.40 -14.10 -2.13
N ARG A 186 14.31 -13.65 -3.02
CA ARG A 186 14.04 -12.55 -3.95
C ARG A 186 12.84 -12.86 -4.85
N ARG A 187 12.84 -14.03 -5.50
CA ARG A 187 11.72 -14.45 -6.36
C ARG A 187 10.40 -14.51 -5.60
N ALA A 188 10.40 -15.09 -4.41
CA ALA A 188 9.20 -15.16 -3.57
C ALA A 188 8.66 -13.76 -3.21
N PHE A 189 9.54 -12.82 -2.86
CA PHE A 189 9.17 -11.44 -2.57
C PHE A 189 8.64 -10.72 -3.81
N ASP A 190 9.25 -10.89 -4.98
CA ASP A 190 8.77 -10.31 -6.24
C ASP A 190 7.39 -10.86 -6.60
N ASP A 191 7.17 -12.17 -6.48
CA ASP A 191 5.89 -12.80 -6.83
C ASP A 191 4.75 -12.36 -5.89
N VAL A 192 5.03 -12.21 -4.59
CA VAL A 192 4.00 -11.97 -3.55
C VAL A 192 3.83 -10.49 -3.21
N LEU A 193 4.90 -9.70 -3.25
CA LEU A 193 4.90 -8.27 -2.91
C LEU A 193 5.08 -7.35 -4.11
N GLY A 194 5.56 -7.86 -5.25
CA GLY A 194 5.93 -7.04 -6.40
C GLY A 194 7.20 -6.23 -6.18
N MET A 195 8.03 -6.60 -5.21
CA MET A 195 9.34 -5.98 -4.95
C MET A 195 10.25 -6.92 -4.19
N GLY A 196 11.56 -6.79 -4.39
CA GLY A 196 12.54 -7.62 -3.69
C GLY A 196 12.66 -7.29 -2.19
N PRO A 197 13.26 -8.21 -1.39
CA PRO A 197 13.40 -8.03 0.06
C PRO A 197 14.25 -6.81 0.45
N LYS A 198 15.24 -6.42 -0.36
CA LYS A 198 16.06 -5.22 -0.13
C LYS A 198 15.23 -3.94 -0.29
N SER A 199 14.41 -3.85 -1.35
CA SER A 199 13.51 -2.73 -1.59
C SER A 199 12.46 -2.63 -0.47
N TYR A 200 11.90 -3.76 -0.05
CA TYR A 200 10.93 -3.78 1.05
C TYR A 200 11.57 -3.35 2.38
N ALA A 201 12.75 -3.84 2.72
CA ALA A 201 13.50 -3.41 3.91
C ALA A 201 13.79 -1.90 3.89
N ARG A 202 14.12 -1.33 2.71
CA ARG A 202 14.29 0.11 2.53
C ARG A 202 12.99 0.87 2.84
N ILE A 203 11.84 0.38 2.34
CA ILE A 203 10.53 0.97 2.63
C ILE A 203 10.20 0.90 4.13
N VAL A 204 10.45 -0.23 4.79
CA VAL A 204 10.24 -0.39 6.23
C VAL A 204 11.05 0.65 7.02
N ARG A 205 12.35 0.79 6.70
CA ARG A 205 13.23 1.79 7.32
C ARG A 205 12.73 3.22 7.10
N PHE A 206 12.37 3.53 5.85
CA PHE A 206 11.81 4.84 5.50
C PHE A 206 10.50 5.14 6.25
N GLN A 207 9.59 4.18 6.35
CA GLN A 207 8.31 4.35 7.07
C GLN A 207 8.54 4.55 8.58
N ARG A 208 9.52 3.86 9.19
CA ARG A 208 9.91 4.09 10.59
C ARG A 208 10.38 5.52 10.81
N ALA A 209 11.27 6.03 9.93
CA ALA A 209 11.75 7.39 10.02
C ALA A 209 10.62 8.42 9.83
N LEU A 210 9.71 8.17 8.91
CA LEU A 210 8.56 9.03 8.67
C LEU A 210 7.60 9.07 9.88
N GLN A 211 7.32 7.93 10.49
CA GLN A 211 6.49 7.82 11.69
C GLN A 211 7.15 8.53 12.89
N ALA A 212 8.45 8.28 13.12
CA ALA A 212 9.20 8.93 14.17
C ALA A 212 9.23 10.46 14.01
N SER A 213 9.39 10.96 12.76
CA SER A 213 9.36 12.40 12.49
C SER A 213 7.99 13.03 12.77
N THR A 214 6.91 12.29 12.48
CA THR A 214 5.56 12.74 12.78
C THR A 214 5.29 12.80 14.28
N ALA A 215 5.78 11.82 15.04
CA ALA A 215 5.65 11.77 16.50
C ALA A 215 6.42 12.90 17.21
N GLN A 216 7.56 13.35 16.67
CA GLN A 216 8.36 14.46 17.20
C GLN A 216 7.86 15.86 16.78
N GLY A 217 6.91 15.94 15.85
CA GLY A 217 6.26 17.20 15.46
C GLY A 217 7.12 18.10 14.56
N ALA A 218 7.09 19.43 14.79
CA ALA A 218 7.62 20.42 13.86
C ALA A 218 9.16 20.49 13.78
N ARG A 219 9.87 19.98 14.77
CA ARG A 219 11.34 20.01 14.85
C ARG A 219 11.93 18.64 15.18
N PRO A 220 11.87 17.68 14.25
CA PRO A 220 12.41 16.35 14.49
C PRO A 220 13.93 16.36 14.64
N ASP A 221 14.46 15.56 15.57
CA ASP A 221 15.88 15.25 15.64
C ASP A 221 16.22 14.15 14.62
N TRP A 222 16.71 14.57 13.47
CA TRP A 222 17.02 13.67 12.37
C TRP A 222 18.19 12.73 12.65
N GLY A 223 19.10 13.09 13.56
CA GLY A 223 20.19 12.20 13.99
C GLY A 223 19.65 11.02 14.79
N SER A 224 18.84 11.31 15.81
CA SER A 224 18.17 10.28 16.63
C SER A 224 17.21 9.41 15.78
N ILE A 225 16.45 10.04 14.88
CA ILE A 225 15.54 9.31 13.97
C ILE A 225 16.33 8.39 13.04
N ALA A 226 17.45 8.82 12.49
CA ALA A 226 18.29 8.00 11.62
C ALA A 226 18.77 6.74 12.35
N ALA A 227 19.30 6.90 13.56
CA ALA A 227 19.75 5.79 14.39
C ALA A 227 18.58 4.83 14.72
N GLY A 228 17.45 5.36 15.20
CA GLY A 228 16.28 4.56 15.60
C GLY A 228 15.58 3.86 14.43
N ALA A 229 15.67 4.41 13.21
CA ALA A 229 15.09 3.80 12.02
C ALA A 229 16.01 2.79 11.32
N GLY A 230 17.29 2.64 11.76
CA GLY A 230 18.26 1.71 11.18
C GLY A 230 18.99 2.27 9.96
N TYR A 231 19.19 3.59 9.90
CA TYR A 231 20.12 4.22 8.97
C TYR A 231 21.53 4.25 9.58
N TYR A 232 22.54 4.21 8.73
CA TYR A 232 23.94 4.34 9.15
C TYR A 232 24.21 5.69 9.79
N ASP A 233 23.70 6.75 9.15
CA ASP A 233 23.82 8.14 9.61
C ASP A 233 22.66 9.00 9.05
N GLN A 234 22.64 10.28 9.44
CA GLN A 234 21.68 11.27 8.95
C GLN A 234 21.81 11.54 7.44
N ALA A 235 23.01 11.46 6.86
CA ALA A 235 23.22 11.71 5.43
C ALA A 235 22.56 10.58 4.60
N HIS A 236 22.67 9.33 5.04
CA HIS A 236 21.99 8.19 4.44
C HIS A 236 20.46 8.34 4.51
N LEU A 237 19.92 8.78 5.65
CA LEU A 237 18.47 9.07 5.79
C LEU A 237 18.04 10.16 4.79
N ILE A 238 18.79 11.27 4.69
CA ILE A 238 18.48 12.37 3.75
C ILE A 238 18.52 11.88 2.30
N ALA A 239 19.50 11.06 1.93
CA ALA A 239 19.61 10.46 0.60
C ALA A 239 18.40 9.58 0.27
N ASP A 240 17.94 8.78 1.23
CA ASP A 240 16.75 7.92 1.08
C ASP A 240 15.48 8.75 0.94
N PHE A 241 15.29 9.80 1.74
CA PHE A 241 14.15 10.71 1.60
C PHE A 241 14.10 11.38 0.24
N ARG A 242 15.25 11.86 -0.28
CA ARG A 242 15.32 12.43 -1.62
C ARG A 242 14.98 11.40 -2.69
N ALA A 243 15.46 10.19 -2.57
CA ALA A 243 15.18 9.13 -3.53
C ALA A 243 13.72 8.69 -3.50
N VAL A 244 13.07 8.62 -2.32
CA VAL A 244 11.69 8.15 -2.16
C VAL A 244 10.67 9.26 -2.39
N LEU A 245 10.90 10.46 -1.83
CA LEU A 245 9.94 11.57 -1.84
C LEU A 245 10.29 12.71 -2.81
N GLY A 246 11.51 12.69 -3.39
CA GLY A 246 12.01 13.79 -4.21
C GLY A 246 12.36 15.06 -3.40
N THR A 247 12.40 14.98 -2.05
CA THR A 247 12.64 16.13 -1.18
C THR A 247 13.42 15.74 0.08
N THR A 248 13.92 16.74 0.82
CA THR A 248 14.61 16.47 2.09
C THR A 248 13.61 16.23 3.23
N PRO A 249 14.01 15.51 4.31
CA PRO A 249 13.16 15.28 5.46
C PRO A 249 12.61 16.58 6.08
N GLY A 250 13.47 17.59 6.27
CA GLY A 250 13.05 18.88 6.82
C GLY A 250 12.09 19.65 5.91
N ALA A 251 12.28 19.61 4.58
CA ALA A 251 11.35 20.23 3.64
C ALA A 251 10.00 19.52 3.65
N TRP A 252 10.00 18.19 3.75
CA TRP A 252 8.79 17.39 3.85
C TRP A 252 7.95 17.76 5.09
N VAL A 253 8.58 17.84 6.26
CA VAL A 253 7.87 18.21 7.51
C VAL A 253 7.30 19.62 7.42
N ARG A 254 8.08 20.60 6.94
CA ARG A 254 7.59 21.99 6.78
C ARG A 254 6.40 22.08 5.83
N ALA A 255 6.43 21.38 4.69
CA ALA A 255 5.32 21.36 3.73
C ALA A 255 4.04 20.76 4.28
N ARG A 256 4.10 19.97 5.36
CA ARG A 256 2.92 19.36 6.02
C ARG A 256 2.42 20.17 7.21
N ALA A 257 3.22 21.09 7.72
CA ALA A 257 2.85 21.98 8.83
C ALA A 257 2.21 23.30 8.36
N ALA A 258 2.40 23.64 7.07
CA ALA A 258 1.77 24.79 6.41
C ALA A 258 0.39 24.40 5.83
#